data_1ef03261a3cd4c388bde0b28105ec641
#
_entry.id   1ef03261a3cd4c388bde0b28105ec641
#
_cell.length_a   1.000
_cell.length_b   1.000
_cell.length_c   1.000
_cell.angle_alpha   90.00
_cell.angle_beta   90.00
_cell.angle_gamma   90.00
#
_symmetry.space_group_name_H-M   'P 1'
#
loop_
_entity.id
_entity.type
_entity.pdbx_description
1 polymer ?
#
loop_
_entity_poly.entity_id
_entity_poly.type
_entity_poly.pdbx_seq_one_letter_code
_entity_poly.pdbx_strand_id
1 'polypeptide(L)' 'MQKHDLDWIKAQRSYGSGACVELARDGDLVALRNSREPGVEMRVAGEVLAAFLDGAKRGEFDHLLRKE' A
#
# COMPACT_ATOMS: atom_id res chain seq x y z
N MET A 1 19.24 -6.52 -17.79
CA MET A 1 18.77 -7.04 -16.62
C MET A 1 17.42 -6.62 -16.33
N GLN A 2 16.60 -7.54 -16.04
CA GLN A 2 15.32 -7.19 -15.81
C GLN A 2 15.09 -6.78 -14.41
N LYS A 3 14.12 -6.02 -14.19
CA LYS A 3 13.80 -5.58 -12.93
C LYS A 3 13.33 -6.70 -12.12
N HIS A 4 13.86 -6.86 -10.97
CA HIS A 4 13.40 -7.93 -10.16
C HIS A 4 12.08 -7.61 -9.55
N ASP A 5 11.36 -8.61 -9.22
CA ASP A 5 10.07 -8.46 -8.62
C ASP A 5 10.23 -8.15 -7.17
N LEU A 6 9.42 -7.26 -6.68
CA LEU A 6 9.38 -6.94 -5.27
C LEU A 6 8.46 -7.94 -4.58
N ASP A 7 8.64 -8.05 -3.27
CA ASP A 7 7.81 -8.93 -2.47
C ASP A 7 6.58 -8.14 -2.01
N TRP A 8 5.55 -8.17 -2.82
CA TRP A 8 4.35 -7.41 -2.52
C TRP A 8 3.50 -8.09 -1.48
N ILE A 9 3.03 -7.33 -0.51
CA ILE A 9 2.14 -7.84 0.51
C ILE A 9 0.88 -6.99 0.54
N LYS A 10 -0.18 -7.57 1.03
CA LYS A 10 -1.45 -6.88 1.15
C LYS A 10 -2.12 -7.33 2.43
N ALA A 11 -3.10 -6.55 2.86
CA ALA A 11 -3.82 -6.89 4.08
C ALA A 11 -4.49 -8.23 3.91
N GLN A 12 -4.50 -9.02 4.97
CA GLN A 12 -5.05 -10.34 4.91
C GLN A 12 -6.51 -10.33 4.45
N ARG A 13 -7.25 -9.35 4.86
CA ARG A 13 -8.65 -9.25 4.49
C ARG A 13 -8.85 -9.06 3.00
N SER A 14 -7.81 -8.59 2.30
CA SER A 14 -7.92 -8.37 0.86
C SER A 14 -7.80 -9.63 0.04
N TYR A 15 -7.32 -10.72 0.63
CA TYR A 15 -7.19 -11.95 -0.12
C TYR A 15 -8.55 -12.42 -0.57
N GLY A 16 -8.66 -12.73 -1.84
CA GLY A 16 -9.91 -13.19 -2.40
C GLY A 16 -10.79 -12.10 -2.96
N SER A 17 -10.48 -10.83 -2.70
CA SER A 17 -11.32 -9.76 -3.19
C SER A 17 -10.90 -9.25 -4.55
N GLY A 18 -9.64 -9.40 -4.90
CA GLY A 18 -9.13 -8.93 -6.17
C GLY A 18 -8.94 -7.42 -6.26
N ALA A 19 -9.22 -6.70 -5.19
CA ALA A 19 -9.08 -5.25 -5.20
C ALA A 19 -8.32 -4.87 -3.94
N CYS A 20 -7.02 -4.70 -4.05
CA CYS A 20 -6.15 -4.56 -2.90
C CYS A 20 -5.16 -3.44 -3.09
N VAL A 21 -4.73 -2.89 -1.97
CA VAL A 21 -3.55 -2.04 -1.95
C VAL A 21 -2.40 -2.95 -1.57
N GLU A 22 -1.36 -2.92 -2.35
CA GLU A 22 -0.18 -3.76 -2.11
C GLU A 22 1.02 -2.89 -1.81
N LEU A 23 1.84 -3.35 -0.90
CA LEU A 23 3.04 -2.63 -0.50
C LEU A 23 4.24 -3.55 -0.58
N ALA A 24 5.40 -2.97 -0.85
CA ALA A 24 6.62 -3.75 -0.89
C ALA A 24 7.79 -2.84 -0.55
N ARG A 25 8.79 -3.40 0.09
CA ARG A 25 9.99 -2.64 0.35
C ARG A 25 10.81 -2.58 -0.93
N ASP A 26 11.33 -1.42 -1.24
CA ASP A 26 12.15 -1.23 -2.42
C ASP A 26 13.34 -0.36 -2.00
N GLY A 27 14.40 -1.00 -1.49
CA GLY A 27 15.54 -0.29 -0.96
C GLY A 27 15.14 0.53 0.25
N ASP A 28 15.36 1.82 0.22
CA ASP A 28 15.00 2.69 1.33
C ASP A 28 13.58 3.19 1.22
N LEU A 29 12.90 2.84 0.16
CA LEU A 29 11.55 3.32 -0.09
C LEU A 29 10.56 2.18 0.08
N VAL A 30 9.29 2.54 0.16
CA VAL A 30 8.21 1.58 0.16
C VAL A 30 7.36 1.86 -1.07
N ALA A 31 7.11 0.83 -1.85
CA ALA A 31 6.31 0.94 -3.05
C ALA A 31 4.88 0.60 -2.71
N LEU A 32 3.95 1.33 -3.33
CA LEU A 32 2.53 1.07 -3.16
C LEU A 32 1.91 0.95 -4.53
N ARG A 33 0.88 0.13 -4.63
CA ARG A 33 0.13 0.06 -5.87
C ARG A 33 -1.25 -0.51 -5.61
N ASN A 34 -2.13 -0.25 -6.56
CA ASN A 34 -3.45 -0.84 -6.58
C ASN A 34 -3.32 -2.13 -7.38
N SER A 35 -3.76 -3.25 -6.84
CA SER A 35 -3.60 -4.52 -7.53
C SER A 35 -4.28 -4.54 -8.89
N ARG A 36 -5.26 -3.68 -9.10
CA ARG A 36 -5.94 -3.64 -10.39
C ARG A 36 -5.22 -2.77 -11.41
N GLU A 37 -4.22 -2.04 -10.98
CA GLU A 37 -3.44 -1.20 -11.86
C GLU A 37 -1.97 -1.37 -11.53
N PRO A 38 -1.43 -2.58 -11.72
CA PRO A 38 -0.07 -2.84 -11.26
C PRO A 38 1.00 -2.05 -12.00
N GLY A 39 0.66 -1.45 -13.12
CA GLY A 39 1.60 -0.60 -13.83
C GLY A 39 1.76 0.77 -13.23
N VAL A 40 0.90 1.15 -12.28
CA VAL A 40 0.97 2.45 -11.64
C VAL A 40 1.45 2.24 -10.22
N GLU A 41 2.65 2.70 -9.94
CA GLU A 41 3.26 2.50 -8.62
C GLU A 41 3.68 3.85 -8.05
N MET A 42 3.63 3.92 -6.72
CA MET A 42 4.08 5.11 -6.01
C MET A 42 5.15 4.67 -5.03
N ARG A 43 6.12 5.53 -4.79
CA ARG A 43 7.14 5.23 -3.80
C ARG A 43 7.17 6.34 -2.78
N VAL A 44 7.27 5.94 -1.51
CA VAL A 44 7.35 6.89 -0.43
C VAL A 44 8.47 6.49 0.50
N ALA A 45 9.01 7.46 1.20
CA ALA A 45 10.03 7.17 2.19
C ALA A 45 9.41 6.42 3.36
N GLY A 46 10.23 5.64 4.04
CA GLY A 46 9.71 4.86 5.16
C GLY A 46 9.06 5.71 6.24
N GLU A 47 9.62 6.89 6.51
CA GLU A 47 9.02 7.74 7.54
C GLU A 47 7.66 8.28 7.12
N VAL A 48 7.45 8.44 5.83
CA VAL A 48 6.15 8.88 5.34
C VAL A 48 5.13 7.76 5.56
N LEU A 49 5.53 6.54 5.23
CA LEU A 49 4.64 5.42 5.45
C LEU A 49 4.37 5.20 6.93
N ALA A 50 5.38 5.39 7.76
CA ALA A 50 5.21 5.22 9.21
C ALA A 50 4.15 6.17 9.75
N ALA A 51 4.18 7.42 9.29
CA ALA A 51 3.19 8.39 9.73
C ALA A 51 1.79 8.00 9.27
N PHE A 52 1.70 7.51 8.04
CA PHE A 52 0.42 7.06 7.54
C PHE A 52 -0.12 5.89 8.35
N LEU A 53 0.73 4.92 8.65
CA LEU A 53 0.28 3.75 9.41
C LEU A 53 -0.16 4.15 10.81
N ASP A 54 0.53 5.10 11.42
CA ASP A 54 0.14 5.56 12.73
C ASP A 54 -1.24 6.20 12.67
N GLY A 55 -1.49 7.03 11.67
CA GLY A 55 -2.80 7.65 11.52
C GLY A 55 -3.88 6.61 11.23
N ALA A 56 -3.54 5.62 10.42
CA ALA A 56 -4.51 4.57 10.10
C ALA A 56 -4.89 3.78 11.35
N LYS A 57 -3.92 3.49 12.21
CA LYS A 57 -4.21 2.76 13.43
C LYS A 57 -5.10 3.55 14.38
N ARG A 58 -5.06 4.85 14.27
CA ARG A 58 -5.87 5.73 15.12
C ARG A 58 -7.22 6.04 14.49
N GLY A 59 -7.50 5.47 13.32
CA GLY A 59 -8.78 5.69 12.66
C GLY A 59 -8.91 7.03 12.00
N GLU A 60 -7.79 7.72 11.76
CA GLU A 60 -7.85 9.10 11.26
C GLU A 60 -8.35 9.19 9.83
N PHE A 61 -8.31 8.10 9.09
CA PHE A 61 -8.75 8.11 7.70
C PHE A 61 -10.04 7.37 7.48
N ASP A 62 -10.63 6.84 8.54
CA ASP A 62 -11.82 6.00 8.39
C ASP A 62 -13.00 6.75 7.78
N HIS A 63 -13.08 8.05 8.02
CA HIS A 63 -14.19 8.82 7.50
C HIS A 63 -14.22 8.86 5.97
N LEU A 64 -13.11 8.54 5.34
CA LEU A 64 -13.06 8.52 3.89
C LEU A 64 -13.90 7.41 3.29
N LEU A 65 -14.25 6.41 4.10
CA LEU A 65 -15.06 5.31 3.63
C LEU A 65 -16.54 5.52 3.87
N ARG A 66 -16.91 6.60 4.57
CA ARG A 66 -18.31 6.83 4.84
C ARG A 66 -19.01 7.38 3.63
N LYS A 67 -20.18 6.86 3.38
CA LYS A 67 -20.97 7.36 2.30
C LYS A 67 -22.09 8.19 2.87
N GLU A 68 -22.22 9.39 2.37
CA GLU A 68 -23.23 10.29 2.89
C GLU A 68 -24.50 10.24 2.13
#